data_10690ef39aac47d9f8d14361a7af6448
#
_entry.id   10690ef39aac47d9f8d14361a7af6448
#
_cell.length_a   1.000
_cell.length_b   1.000
_cell.length_c   1.000
_cell.angle_alpha   90.00
_cell.angle_beta   90.00
_cell.angle_gamma   90.00
#
_symmetry.space_group_name_H-M   'P 1'
#
loop_
_entity.id
_entity.type
_entity.pdbx_description
1 polymer ?
#
loop_
_entity_poly.entity_id
_entity_poly.type
_entity_poly.pdbx_seq_one_letter_code
_entity_poly.pdbx_strand_id
1 'polypeptide(L)'
;MIKFEKEVTGLVPDHGFTHGAKFHADDLFSTALLRLINPDIQVERGFDVPENFGGIVYDIGRGRFDHHQQDKEIRENGVPYAAFGLLWREFGSCFLTEEEAADFDEKFIQPLDESDNTGSENTLSELMEKFNPGWDSDASYDDRFWEAEAFAEKILMHYIESIQGLRRASEVVVKAMEECDGEVLILPCYVPWKRNVIGSGYQFTVYPSNRGGYSVQGVPKSKEDRSQIGRAHV
;
A
#
# COMPACT_ATOMS: atom_id res chain seq x y z
N MET A 1 -6.11 -2.68 -12.13
CA MET A 1 -7.24 -1.86 -11.62
C MET A 1 -7.60 -2.39 -10.24
N ILE A 2 -7.56 -1.53 -9.22
CA ILE A 2 -7.98 -1.84 -7.85
C ILE A 2 -9.43 -2.31 -7.85
N LYS A 3 -9.70 -3.36 -7.06
CA LYS A 3 -11.07 -3.79 -6.75
C LYS A 3 -11.35 -3.46 -5.30
N PHE A 4 -12.53 -2.94 -5.02
CA PHE A 4 -12.97 -2.76 -3.65
C PHE A 4 -13.54 -4.06 -3.08
N GLU A 5 -13.24 -4.34 -1.82
CA GLU A 5 -13.76 -5.50 -1.07
C GLU A 5 -15.19 -5.25 -0.54
N LYS A 6 -15.58 -3.99 -0.46
CA LYS A 6 -16.91 -3.52 0.01
C LYS A 6 -17.34 -2.28 -0.75
N GLU A 7 -18.61 -1.93 -0.63
CA GLU A 7 -19.13 -0.68 -1.17
C GLU A 7 -18.46 0.51 -0.48
N VAL A 8 -17.99 1.47 -1.28
CA VAL A 8 -17.27 2.67 -0.80
C VAL A 8 -18.03 3.96 -1.04
N THR A 9 -19.18 3.91 -1.73
CA THR A 9 -19.98 5.09 -2.07
C THR A 9 -20.41 5.82 -0.80
N GLY A 10 -20.04 7.10 -0.67
CA GLY A 10 -20.37 7.95 0.46
C GLY A 10 -19.57 7.66 1.76
N LEU A 11 -18.57 6.80 1.70
CA LEU A 11 -17.73 6.48 2.86
C LEU A 11 -16.79 7.63 3.22
N VAL A 12 -16.25 8.28 2.21
CA VAL A 12 -15.41 9.48 2.31
C VAL A 12 -16.25 10.66 1.81
N PRO A 13 -16.38 11.76 2.60
CA PRO A 13 -17.14 12.94 2.20
C PRO A 13 -16.49 13.67 1.01
N ASP A 14 -17.27 14.56 0.37
CA ASP A 14 -16.81 15.29 -0.81
C ASP A 14 -15.79 16.40 -0.49
N HIS A 15 -15.59 16.73 0.79
CA HIS A 15 -14.62 17.72 1.24
C HIS A 15 -13.65 17.15 2.25
N GLY A 16 -12.36 17.51 2.08
CA GLY A 16 -11.27 17.17 2.99
C GLY A 16 -10.49 18.42 3.38
N PHE A 17 -9.84 18.38 4.55
CA PHE A 17 -8.97 19.46 5.01
C PHE A 17 -7.72 18.92 5.68
N THR A 18 -6.55 19.45 5.28
CA THR A 18 -5.27 19.15 5.92
C THR A 18 -4.42 20.42 6.08
N HIS A 19 -3.27 20.32 6.74
CA HIS A 19 -2.42 21.48 6.98
C HIS A 19 -1.80 22.06 5.69
N GLY A 20 -1.51 23.36 5.73
CA GLY A 20 -0.85 24.10 4.66
C GLY A 20 0.67 24.12 4.78
N ALA A 21 1.33 24.84 3.87
CA ALA A 21 2.78 25.01 3.77
C ALA A 21 3.54 23.68 3.55
N LYS A 22 4.65 23.45 4.26
CA LYS A 22 5.49 22.26 4.11
C LYS A 22 4.65 20.98 4.35
N PHE A 23 4.84 20.01 3.50
CA PHE A 23 4.13 18.73 3.55
C PHE A 23 5.10 17.56 3.73
N HIS A 24 4.58 16.43 4.21
CA HIS A 24 5.30 15.21 4.52
C HIS A 24 4.68 14.03 3.76
N ALA A 25 5.25 12.83 3.95
CA ALA A 25 4.66 11.63 3.37
C ALA A 25 3.27 11.32 3.97
N ASP A 26 3.06 11.68 5.23
CA ASP A 26 1.83 11.39 5.97
C ASP A 26 0.60 12.06 5.34
N ASP A 27 0.61 13.38 5.16
CA ASP A 27 -0.52 14.11 4.57
C ASP A 27 -0.69 13.80 3.07
N LEU A 28 0.41 13.50 2.34
CA LEU A 28 0.36 13.07 0.94
C LEU A 28 -0.33 11.71 0.77
N PHE A 29 0.10 10.68 1.52
CA PHE A 29 -0.51 9.35 1.44
C PHE A 29 -1.91 9.33 2.04
N SER A 30 -2.19 10.17 3.04
CA SER A 30 -3.54 10.40 3.57
C SER A 30 -4.47 10.91 2.50
N THR A 31 -4.06 11.96 1.78
CA THR A 31 -4.82 12.53 0.65
C THR A 31 -5.03 11.50 -0.46
N ALA A 32 -3.96 10.79 -0.83
CA ALA A 32 -4.00 9.74 -1.85
C ALA A 32 -5.00 8.63 -1.50
N LEU A 33 -5.00 8.16 -0.25
CA LEU A 33 -5.96 7.15 0.23
C LEU A 33 -7.42 7.61 0.09
N LEU A 34 -7.70 8.84 0.51
CA LEU A 34 -9.04 9.41 0.42
C LEU A 34 -9.50 9.56 -1.04
N ARG A 35 -8.61 9.99 -1.94
CA ARG A 35 -8.90 10.12 -3.37
C ARG A 35 -9.08 8.78 -4.08
N LEU A 36 -8.39 7.72 -3.66
CA LEU A 36 -8.64 6.37 -4.18
C LEU A 36 -10.05 5.88 -3.82
N ILE A 37 -10.64 6.33 -2.71
CA ILE A 37 -12.00 5.97 -2.29
C ILE A 37 -13.05 6.89 -2.93
N ASN A 38 -12.83 8.20 -2.87
CA ASN A 38 -13.65 9.23 -3.48
C ASN A 38 -12.80 10.11 -4.41
N PRO A 39 -12.73 9.81 -5.72
CA PRO A 39 -11.92 10.58 -6.67
C PRO A 39 -12.37 12.04 -6.83
N ASP A 40 -13.58 12.36 -6.44
CA ASP A 40 -14.17 13.70 -6.56
C ASP A 40 -13.96 14.57 -5.31
N ILE A 41 -13.32 14.03 -4.25
CA ILE A 41 -13.06 14.78 -3.01
C ILE A 41 -12.26 16.06 -3.30
N GLN A 42 -12.77 17.17 -2.77
CA GLN A 42 -12.09 18.48 -2.81
C GLN A 42 -11.32 18.65 -1.51
N VAL A 43 -10.00 18.59 -1.57
CA VAL A 43 -9.14 18.77 -0.39
C VAL A 43 -8.59 20.19 -0.36
N GLU A 44 -8.89 20.89 0.73
CA GLU A 44 -8.36 22.22 1.05
C GLU A 44 -7.16 22.08 2.00
N ARG A 45 -6.20 22.99 1.87
CA ARG A 45 -5.01 23.04 2.73
C ARG A 45 -4.95 24.40 3.42
N GLY A 46 -4.65 24.41 4.71
CA GLY A 46 -4.59 25.66 5.47
C GLY A 46 -3.97 25.50 6.85
N PHE A 47 -3.93 26.59 7.61
CA PHE A 47 -3.34 26.59 8.96
C PHE A 47 -4.37 26.41 10.07
N ASP A 48 -5.62 26.72 9.78
CA ASP A 48 -6.74 26.60 10.72
C ASP A 48 -7.92 25.94 10.03
N VAL A 49 -8.48 24.94 10.67
CA VAL A 49 -9.69 24.27 10.18
C VAL A 49 -10.86 25.24 10.22
N PRO A 50 -11.59 25.45 9.10
CA PRO A 50 -12.73 26.35 9.09
C PRO A 50 -13.80 25.97 10.14
N GLU A 51 -14.43 26.95 10.78
CA GLU A 51 -15.52 26.69 11.72
C GLU A 51 -16.64 25.91 11.02
N ASN A 52 -17.13 24.86 11.68
CA ASN A 52 -18.18 23.96 11.15
C ASN A 52 -17.83 23.28 9.82
N PHE A 53 -16.55 22.96 9.59
CA PHE A 53 -16.14 22.22 8.42
C PHE A 53 -16.85 20.86 8.35
N GLY A 54 -17.62 20.64 7.29
CA GLY A 54 -18.50 19.46 7.14
C GLY A 54 -17.83 18.25 6.47
N GLY A 55 -16.49 18.26 6.34
CA GLY A 55 -15.74 17.22 5.65
C GLY A 55 -14.85 16.37 6.60
N ILE A 56 -13.93 15.62 6.00
CA ILE A 56 -12.92 14.87 6.73
C ILE A 56 -11.69 15.75 6.99
N VAL A 57 -11.26 15.83 8.24
CA VAL A 57 -10.08 16.60 8.68
C VAL A 57 -9.01 15.61 9.11
N TYR A 58 -7.78 15.78 8.61
CA TYR A 58 -6.66 14.89 8.92
C TYR A 58 -5.36 15.67 9.01
N ASP A 59 -4.43 15.17 9.82
CA ASP A 59 -3.12 15.74 10.10
C ASP A 59 -3.14 17.20 10.60
N ILE A 60 -4.26 17.64 11.14
CA ILE A 60 -4.50 18.95 11.74
C ILE A 60 -5.79 18.94 12.56
N GLY A 61 -5.95 19.91 13.45
CA GLY A 61 -7.23 20.22 14.10
C GLY A 61 -7.53 19.40 15.35
N ARG A 62 -6.63 18.51 15.75
CA ARG A 62 -6.74 17.66 16.96
C ARG A 62 -7.98 16.79 16.99
N GLY A 63 -8.43 16.39 15.78
CA GLY A 63 -9.58 15.49 15.58
C GLY A 63 -9.18 14.02 15.49
N ARG A 64 -10.11 13.21 14.98
CA ARG A 64 -9.99 11.75 14.89
C ARG A 64 -8.77 11.26 14.08
N PHE A 65 -8.37 11.99 13.04
CA PHE A 65 -7.28 11.63 12.14
C PHE A 65 -6.10 12.58 12.23
N ASP A 66 -5.88 13.15 13.44
CA ASP A 66 -4.72 13.97 13.75
C ASP A 66 -3.91 13.30 14.86
N HIS A 67 -2.59 13.34 14.75
CA HIS A 67 -1.67 12.71 15.70
C HIS A 67 -0.86 13.71 16.53
N HIS A 68 -1.10 15.03 16.37
CA HIS A 68 -0.38 16.10 17.07
C HIS A 68 -0.87 16.35 18.50
N GLN A 69 -1.74 15.51 19.04
CA GLN A 69 -2.30 15.61 20.39
C GLN A 69 -1.35 14.98 21.43
N GLN A 70 -1.55 15.31 22.70
CA GLN A 70 -0.73 14.76 23.79
C GLN A 70 -1.00 13.28 24.05
N ASP A 71 -2.23 12.82 23.81
CA ASP A 71 -2.71 11.46 23.93
C ASP A 71 -2.64 10.72 22.59
N LYS A 72 -1.44 10.68 22.00
CA LYS A 72 -1.20 9.99 20.73
C LYS A 72 -1.62 8.53 20.80
N GLU A 73 -2.33 8.07 19.78
CA GLU A 73 -2.62 6.66 19.63
C GLU A 73 -1.35 5.89 19.24
N ILE A 74 -1.14 4.75 19.88
CA ILE A 74 0.03 3.89 19.70
C ILE A 74 -0.45 2.48 19.41
N ARG A 75 0.15 1.82 18.43
CA ARG A 75 -0.14 0.41 18.12
C ARG A 75 0.38 -0.51 19.23
N GLU A 76 -0.14 -1.72 19.32
CA GLU A 76 0.27 -2.72 20.33
C GLU A 76 1.78 -3.00 20.34
N ASN A 77 2.44 -2.89 19.18
CA ASN A 77 3.89 -3.06 19.03
C ASN A 77 4.70 -1.81 19.37
N GLY A 78 4.05 -0.73 19.81
CA GLY A 78 4.69 0.50 20.25
C GLY A 78 4.90 1.56 19.17
N VAL A 79 4.57 1.28 17.90
CA VAL A 79 4.68 2.25 16.81
C VAL A 79 3.52 3.25 16.89
N PRO A 80 3.80 4.57 16.96
CA PRO A 80 2.76 5.59 17.01
C PRO A 80 2.03 5.66 15.66
N TYR A 81 0.74 6.02 15.70
CA TYR A 81 0.02 6.37 14.48
C TYR A 81 0.37 7.79 14.03
N ALA A 82 0.46 7.99 12.72
CA ALA A 82 0.29 9.29 12.08
C ALA A 82 -1.07 9.35 11.37
N ALA A 83 -1.40 10.42 10.69
CA ALA A 83 -2.72 10.57 10.07
C ALA A 83 -3.00 9.47 9.04
N PHE A 84 -1.99 9.08 8.24
CA PHE A 84 -2.14 8.01 7.25
C PHE A 84 -2.46 6.66 7.91
N GLY A 85 -1.78 6.29 9.00
CA GLY A 85 -2.10 5.08 9.74
C GLY A 85 -3.49 5.10 10.36
N LEU A 86 -3.94 6.24 10.90
CA LEU A 86 -5.30 6.41 11.43
C LEU A 86 -6.36 6.23 10.33
N LEU A 87 -6.15 6.83 9.16
CA LEU A 87 -7.03 6.68 8.00
C LEU A 87 -7.01 5.25 7.45
N TRP A 88 -5.83 4.62 7.40
CA TRP A 88 -5.73 3.23 6.94
C TRP A 88 -6.47 2.27 7.86
N ARG A 89 -6.37 2.44 9.16
CA ARG A 89 -7.13 1.64 10.15
C ARG A 89 -8.64 1.71 9.88
N GLU A 90 -9.14 2.86 9.44
CA GLU A 90 -10.56 3.05 9.12
C GLU A 90 -10.93 2.48 7.75
N PHE A 91 -10.12 2.74 6.74
CA PHE A 91 -10.49 2.53 5.34
C PHE A 91 -9.71 1.41 4.62
N GLY A 92 -8.63 0.88 5.19
CA GLY A 92 -7.78 -0.12 4.54
C GLY A 92 -8.51 -1.38 4.12
N SER A 93 -9.49 -1.81 4.93
CA SER A 93 -10.36 -2.96 4.62
C SER A 93 -11.34 -2.73 3.45
N CYS A 94 -11.39 -1.52 2.89
CA CYS A 94 -12.09 -1.29 1.62
C CYS A 94 -11.35 -1.88 0.43
N PHE A 95 -10.03 -2.02 0.53
CA PHE A 95 -9.16 -2.46 -0.56
C PHE A 95 -8.63 -3.88 -0.39
N LEU A 96 -8.39 -4.28 0.85
CA LEU A 96 -7.68 -5.51 1.20
C LEU A 96 -8.46 -6.30 2.24
N THR A 97 -8.20 -7.60 2.33
CA THR A 97 -8.69 -8.39 3.47
C THR A 97 -8.06 -7.87 4.77
N GLU A 98 -8.64 -8.22 5.91
CA GLU A 98 -8.12 -7.78 7.22
C GLU A 98 -6.64 -8.20 7.42
N GLU A 99 -6.29 -9.43 7.03
CA GLU A 99 -4.92 -9.94 7.11
C GLU A 99 -3.96 -9.17 6.19
N GLU A 100 -4.37 -8.94 4.92
CA GLU A 100 -3.57 -8.19 3.95
C GLU A 100 -3.42 -6.72 4.36
N ALA A 101 -4.48 -6.11 4.92
CA ALA A 101 -4.46 -4.73 5.40
C ALA A 101 -3.54 -4.56 6.61
N ALA A 102 -3.51 -5.55 7.52
CA ALA A 102 -2.59 -5.56 8.66
C ALA A 102 -1.14 -5.76 8.21
N ASP A 103 -0.89 -6.69 7.26
CA ASP A 103 0.46 -6.92 6.69
C ASP A 103 0.97 -5.68 5.93
N PHE A 104 0.10 -4.97 5.24
CA PHE A 104 0.43 -3.72 4.57
C PHE A 104 0.70 -2.59 5.58
N ASP A 105 -0.10 -2.46 6.65
CA ASP A 105 0.16 -1.52 7.73
C ASP A 105 1.56 -1.75 8.32
N GLU A 106 1.87 -2.99 8.71
CA GLU A 106 3.16 -3.33 9.32
C GLU A 106 4.35 -3.01 8.40
N LYS A 107 4.25 -3.34 7.11
CA LYS A 107 5.40 -3.27 6.18
C LYS A 107 5.58 -1.92 5.50
N PHE A 108 4.51 -1.17 5.32
CA PHE A 108 4.53 0.07 4.54
C PHE A 108 4.15 1.31 5.36
N ILE A 109 3.06 1.23 6.14
CA ILE A 109 2.52 2.41 6.82
C ILE A 109 3.26 2.69 8.11
N GLN A 110 3.47 1.68 8.95
CA GLN A 110 4.18 1.88 10.23
C GLN A 110 5.55 2.56 10.08
N PRO A 111 6.41 2.18 9.10
CA PRO A 111 7.66 2.91 8.90
C PRO A 111 7.48 4.39 8.50
N LEU A 112 6.39 4.73 7.80
CA LEU A 112 6.07 6.13 7.47
C LEU A 112 5.56 6.88 8.71
N ASP A 113 4.62 6.30 9.44
CA ASP A 113 4.07 6.86 10.68
C ASP A 113 5.18 7.08 11.73
N GLU A 114 6.10 6.11 11.88
CA GLU A 114 7.24 6.23 12.78
C GLU A 114 8.17 7.36 12.36
N SER A 115 8.50 7.45 11.08
CA SER A 115 9.33 8.53 10.54
C SER A 115 8.72 9.89 10.80
N ASP A 116 7.43 10.05 10.58
CA ASP A 116 6.71 11.29 10.80
C ASP A 116 6.68 11.70 12.29
N ASN A 117 6.43 10.75 13.19
CA ASN A 117 6.35 11.02 14.62
C ASN A 117 7.71 11.23 15.31
N THR A 118 8.79 10.61 14.80
CA THR A 118 10.09 10.53 15.52
C THR A 118 11.25 11.13 14.74
N GLY A 119 11.09 11.40 13.45
CA GLY A 119 12.17 11.79 12.55
C GLY A 119 13.13 10.65 12.23
N SER A 120 12.72 9.39 12.42
CA SER A 120 13.52 8.23 12.01
C SER A 120 13.72 8.19 10.49
N GLU A 121 14.84 7.65 10.03
CA GLU A 121 15.17 7.57 8.61
C GLU A 121 14.14 6.70 7.85
N ASN A 122 13.54 7.28 6.83
CA ASN A 122 12.68 6.57 5.88
C ASN A 122 12.89 7.14 4.48
N THR A 123 13.45 6.32 3.58
CA THR A 123 13.81 6.76 2.23
C THR A 123 12.62 7.31 1.44
N LEU A 124 11.42 6.74 1.61
CA LEU A 124 10.23 7.22 0.90
C LEU A 124 9.78 8.58 1.45
N SER A 125 9.77 8.75 2.78
CA SER A 125 9.48 10.05 3.40
C SER A 125 10.45 11.12 2.94
N GLU A 126 11.75 10.81 2.91
CA GLU A 126 12.79 11.73 2.43
C GLU A 126 12.60 12.11 0.95
N LEU A 127 12.23 11.15 0.09
CA LEU A 127 11.95 11.42 -1.33
C LEU A 127 10.73 12.30 -1.51
N MET A 128 9.65 12.05 -0.75
CA MET A 128 8.43 12.87 -0.78
C MET A 128 8.71 14.31 -0.32
N GLU A 129 9.54 14.49 0.70
CA GLU A 129 9.96 15.82 1.16
C GLU A 129 10.72 16.65 0.10
N LYS A 130 11.40 16.01 -0.86
CA LYS A 130 12.12 16.72 -1.93
C LYS A 130 11.21 17.45 -2.92
N PHE A 131 9.92 17.16 -2.91
CA PHE A 131 8.94 17.95 -3.66
C PHE A 131 8.67 19.33 -3.05
N ASN A 132 8.92 19.51 -1.74
CA ASN A 132 8.76 20.83 -1.13
C ASN A 132 9.65 21.87 -1.81
N PRO A 133 9.18 23.12 -2.02
CA PRO A 133 10.00 24.18 -2.55
C PRO A 133 11.26 24.41 -1.73
N GLY A 134 12.38 24.68 -2.40
CA GLY A 134 13.58 25.15 -1.73
C GLY A 134 13.34 26.51 -1.03
N TRP A 135 14.11 26.81 -0.01
CA TRP A 135 13.97 28.04 0.79
C TRP A 135 14.09 29.34 -0.04
N ASP A 136 14.73 29.26 -1.17
CA ASP A 136 14.97 30.37 -2.13
C ASP A 136 14.09 30.26 -3.40
N SER A 137 13.06 29.43 -3.38
CA SER A 137 12.14 29.20 -4.49
C SER A 137 10.84 29.96 -4.30
N ASP A 138 10.34 30.58 -5.37
CA ASP A 138 9.01 31.21 -5.43
C ASP A 138 7.88 30.21 -5.78
N ALA A 139 8.18 28.91 -5.85
CA ALA A 139 7.19 27.88 -6.17
C ALA A 139 6.14 27.77 -5.05
N SER A 140 4.89 27.58 -5.46
CA SER A 140 3.78 27.36 -4.52
C SER A 140 3.92 26.01 -3.81
N TYR A 141 3.75 26.00 -2.47
CA TYR A 141 3.65 24.76 -1.71
C TYR A 141 2.46 23.91 -2.15
N ASP A 142 1.35 24.52 -2.51
CA ASP A 142 0.15 23.79 -2.92
C ASP A 142 0.32 23.15 -4.29
N ASP A 143 0.94 23.84 -5.27
CA ASP A 143 1.25 23.23 -6.57
C ASP A 143 2.19 22.02 -6.40
N ARG A 144 3.19 22.15 -5.55
CA ARG A 144 4.13 21.08 -5.23
C ARG A 144 3.49 19.92 -4.46
N PHE A 145 2.55 20.24 -3.57
CA PHE A 145 1.78 19.23 -2.87
C PHE A 145 1.00 18.34 -3.84
N TRP A 146 0.27 18.93 -4.78
CA TRP A 146 -0.50 18.16 -5.75
C TRP A 146 0.38 17.36 -6.73
N GLU A 147 1.56 17.87 -7.05
CA GLU A 147 2.57 17.10 -7.81
C GLU A 147 3.05 15.85 -7.04
N ALA A 148 3.36 16.03 -5.77
CA ALA A 148 3.81 14.96 -4.88
C ALA A 148 2.69 13.96 -4.55
N GLU A 149 1.48 14.45 -4.30
CA GLU A 149 0.29 13.64 -4.03
C GLU A 149 -0.02 12.71 -5.21
N ALA A 150 0.01 13.21 -6.44
CA ALA A 150 -0.19 12.37 -7.63
C ALA A 150 0.86 11.26 -7.76
N PHE A 151 2.04 11.43 -7.19
CA PHE A 151 3.07 10.39 -7.11
C PHE A 151 2.76 9.40 -5.99
N ALA A 152 2.36 9.88 -4.80
CA ALA A 152 1.93 9.05 -3.68
C ALA A 152 0.72 8.17 -4.05
N GLU A 153 -0.28 8.73 -4.75
CA GLU A 153 -1.45 8.01 -5.24
C GLU A 153 -1.06 6.83 -6.14
N LYS A 154 -0.14 7.04 -7.08
CA LYS A 154 0.35 5.96 -7.95
C LYS A 154 1.08 4.86 -7.19
N ILE A 155 1.92 5.23 -6.22
CA ILE A 155 2.61 4.25 -5.37
C ILE A 155 1.58 3.41 -4.63
N LEU A 156 0.65 4.05 -3.93
CA LEU A 156 -0.37 3.39 -3.12
C LEU A 156 -1.25 2.48 -3.98
N MET A 157 -1.73 2.99 -5.12
CA MET A 157 -2.55 2.25 -6.07
C MET A 157 -1.84 0.97 -6.54
N HIS A 158 -0.60 1.08 -7.02
CA HIS A 158 0.14 -0.08 -7.54
C HIS A 158 0.52 -1.07 -6.44
N TYR A 159 0.75 -0.60 -5.22
CA TYR A 159 1.03 -1.49 -4.09
C TYR A 159 -0.20 -2.34 -3.78
N ILE A 160 -1.38 -1.71 -3.65
CA ILE A 160 -2.66 -2.40 -3.44
C ILE A 160 -2.96 -3.37 -4.60
N GLU A 161 -2.80 -2.94 -5.85
CA GLU A 161 -2.97 -3.81 -7.03
C GLU A 161 -2.05 -5.03 -7.00
N SER A 162 -0.82 -4.86 -6.55
CA SER A 162 0.16 -5.94 -6.41
C SER A 162 -0.29 -6.98 -5.37
N ILE A 163 -0.76 -6.55 -4.19
CA ILE A 163 -1.27 -7.44 -3.15
C ILE A 163 -2.48 -8.22 -3.67
N GLN A 164 -3.45 -7.55 -4.25
CA GLN A 164 -4.62 -8.19 -4.85
C GLN A 164 -4.23 -9.14 -6.00
N GLY A 165 -3.21 -8.78 -6.76
CA GLY A 165 -2.64 -9.64 -7.82
C GLY A 165 -2.04 -10.93 -7.28
N LEU A 166 -1.31 -10.84 -6.17
CA LEU A 166 -0.74 -12.01 -5.48
C LEU A 166 -1.83 -12.93 -4.91
N ARG A 167 -2.92 -12.38 -4.39
CA ARG A 167 -4.07 -13.16 -3.93
C ARG A 167 -4.70 -13.96 -5.07
N ARG A 168 -5.00 -13.30 -6.20
CA ARG A 168 -5.53 -13.98 -7.39
C ARG A 168 -4.57 -15.05 -7.94
N ALA A 169 -3.26 -14.79 -7.89
CA ALA A 169 -2.26 -15.80 -8.26
C ALA A 169 -2.28 -17.01 -7.33
N SER A 170 -2.44 -16.77 -6.02
CA SER A 170 -2.55 -17.83 -5.02
C SER A 170 -3.75 -18.75 -5.28
N GLU A 171 -4.91 -18.18 -5.64
CA GLU A 171 -6.13 -18.94 -6.00
C GLU A 171 -5.88 -19.88 -7.20
N VAL A 172 -5.19 -19.39 -8.23
CA VAL A 172 -4.82 -20.20 -9.40
C VAL A 172 -3.88 -21.34 -9.01
N VAL A 173 -2.89 -21.07 -8.16
CA VAL A 173 -1.92 -22.07 -7.72
C VAL A 173 -2.59 -23.13 -6.86
N VAL A 174 -3.39 -22.75 -5.86
CA VAL A 174 -4.10 -23.67 -4.96
C VAL A 174 -5.01 -24.59 -5.77
N LYS A 175 -5.77 -24.03 -6.71
CA LYS A 175 -6.63 -24.84 -7.60
C LYS A 175 -5.83 -25.83 -8.42
N ALA A 176 -4.69 -25.44 -8.98
CA ALA A 176 -3.82 -26.36 -9.73
C ALA A 176 -3.22 -27.45 -8.81
N MET A 177 -2.92 -27.14 -7.56
CA MET A 177 -2.44 -28.14 -6.57
C MET A 177 -3.51 -29.16 -6.24
N GLU A 178 -4.79 -28.79 -6.19
CA GLU A 178 -5.92 -29.70 -5.96
C GLU A 178 -6.14 -30.68 -7.15
N GLU A 179 -5.77 -30.24 -8.35
CA GLU A 179 -5.96 -31.01 -9.60
C GLU A 179 -4.71 -31.84 -9.99
N CYS A 180 -3.57 -31.64 -9.36
CA CYS A 180 -2.29 -32.28 -9.70
C CYS A 180 -1.85 -33.29 -8.62
N ASP A 181 -1.74 -34.54 -9.01
CA ASP A 181 -1.10 -35.58 -8.20
C ASP A 181 0.39 -35.72 -8.54
N GLY A 182 1.23 -36.01 -7.51
CA GLY A 182 2.65 -36.29 -7.70
C GLY A 182 3.57 -35.11 -7.43
N GLU A 183 4.77 -35.14 -8.05
CA GLU A 183 5.88 -34.21 -7.71
C GLU A 183 6.02 -33.02 -8.66
N VAL A 184 5.18 -32.96 -9.69
CA VAL A 184 5.22 -31.92 -10.73
C VAL A 184 3.91 -31.16 -10.74
N LEU A 185 3.97 -29.87 -10.39
CA LEU A 185 2.82 -28.98 -10.45
C LEU A 185 2.71 -28.35 -11.86
N ILE A 186 1.59 -28.56 -12.52
CA ILE A 186 1.29 -27.96 -13.82
C ILE A 186 0.36 -26.77 -13.62
N LEU A 187 0.86 -25.58 -13.96
CA LEU A 187 0.08 -24.34 -13.85
C LEU A 187 -0.49 -23.96 -15.24
N PRO A 188 -1.74 -23.45 -15.31
CA PRO A 188 -2.37 -23.08 -16.57
C PRO A 188 -1.73 -21.85 -17.24
N CYS A 189 -1.04 -21.04 -16.46
CA CYS A 189 -0.30 -19.85 -16.90
C CYS A 189 0.84 -19.54 -15.93
N TYR A 190 1.73 -18.62 -16.30
CA TYR A 190 2.69 -18.09 -15.35
C TYR A 190 1.96 -17.24 -14.29
N VAL A 191 2.16 -17.60 -13.02
CA VAL A 191 1.74 -16.85 -11.84
C VAL A 191 2.86 -16.88 -10.79
N PRO A 192 2.93 -15.95 -9.83
CA PRO A 192 3.82 -16.02 -8.68
C PRO A 192 3.46 -17.19 -7.75
N TRP A 193 4.00 -18.36 -8.00
CA TRP A 193 3.64 -19.62 -7.37
C TRP A 193 4.44 -19.96 -6.10
N LYS A 194 5.63 -19.37 -5.91
CA LYS A 194 6.59 -19.80 -4.87
C LYS A 194 6.01 -19.78 -3.46
N ARG A 195 5.17 -18.77 -3.15
CA ARG A 195 4.58 -18.63 -1.80
C ARG A 195 3.75 -19.84 -1.39
N ASN A 196 3.03 -20.44 -2.34
CA ASN A 196 2.13 -21.57 -2.10
C ASN A 196 2.82 -22.94 -2.23
N VAL A 197 3.86 -23.05 -3.05
CA VAL A 197 4.44 -24.32 -3.48
C VAL A 197 5.70 -24.70 -2.69
N ILE A 198 6.43 -23.73 -2.14
CA ILE A 198 7.60 -24.02 -1.30
C ILE A 198 7.13 -24.74 -0.04
N GLY A 199 7.70 -25.93 0.19
CA GLY A 199 7.34 -26.80 1.33
C GLY A 199 6.13 -27.71 1.10
N SER A 200 5.50 -27.69 -0.08
CA SER A 200 4.33 -28.53 -0.40
C SER A 200 4.65 -29.95 -0.84
N GLY A 201 5.92 -30.26 -1.14
CA GLY A 201 6.35 -31.56 -1.65
C GLY A 201 6.54 -31.63 -3.17
N TYR A 202 6.05 -30.65 -3.93
CA TYR A 202 6.35 -30.56 -5.36
C TYR A 202 7.85 -30.28 -5.59
N GLN A 203 8.43 -30.96 -6.59
CA GLN A 203 9.83 -30.77 -6.97
C GLN A 203 9.98 -29.82 -8.16
N PHE A 204 8.98 -29.77 -9.03
CA PHE A 204 8.99 -28.92 -10.20
C PHE A 204 7.65 -28.21 -10.42
N THR A 205 7.70 -27.00 -11.00
CA THR A 205 6.56 -26.31 -11.57
C THR A 205 6.74 -26.20 -13.07
N VAL A 206 5.65 -26.43 -13.83
CA VAL A 206 5.61 -26.33 -15.30
C VAL A 206 4.50 -25.36 -15.66
N TYR A 207 4.79 -24.40 -16.52
CA TYR A 207 3.83 -23.39 -16.99
C TYR A 207 4.14 -22.92 -18.41
N PRO A 208 3.14 -22.45 -19.17
CA PRO A 208 3.34 -21.86 -20.50
C PRO A 208 4.33 -20.70 -20.46
N SER A 209 5.26 -20.67 -21.41
CA SER A 209 6.26 -19.61 -21.52
C SER A 209 5.83 -18.51 -22.48
N ASN A 210 6.10 -17.26 -22.16
CA ASN A 210 5.89 -16.12 -23.04
C ASN A 210 6.72 -16.17 -24.33
N ARG A 211 7.71 -17.10 -24.40
CA ARG A 211 8.56 -17.33 -25.57
C ARG A 211 8.06 -18.48 -26.45
N GLY A 212 6.84 -19.00 -26.18
CA GLY A 212 6.32 -20.23 -26.73
C GLY A 212 6.80 -21.46 -25.94
N GLY A 213 6.13 -22.61 -26.11
CA GLY A 213 6.43 -23.81 -25.34
C GLY A 213 6.18 -23.65 -23.82
N TYR A 214 6.96 -24.37 -23.01
CA TYR A 214 6.79 -24.41 -21.55
C TYR A 214 8.09 -24.05 -20.82
N SER A 215 7.95 -23.48 -19.64
CA SER A 215 9.02 -23.32 -18.68
C SER A 215 8.89 -24.38 -17.60
N VAL A 216 10.00 -25.03 -17.25
CA VAL A 216 10.13 -25.95 -16.12
C VAL A 216 11.04 -25.29 -15.09
N GLN A 217 10.59 -25.21 -13.84
CA GLN A 217 11.37 -24.60 -12.76
C GLN A 217 11.37 -25.50 -11.54
N GLY A 218 12.56 -25.72 -10.95
CA GLY A 218 12.71 -26.44 -9.70
C GLY A 218 12.09 -25.68 -8.53
N VAL A 219 11.44 -26.39 -7.63
CA VAL A 219 10.87 -25.82 -6.41
C VAL A 219 11.95 -25.83 -5.32
N PRO A 220 12.31 -24.66 -4.75
CA PRO A 220 13.25 -24.60 -3.63
C PRO A 220 12.71 -25.31 -2.39
N LYS A 221 13.58 -25.89 -1.57
CA LYS A 221 13.18 -26.55 -0.32
C LYS A 221 12.72 -25.54 0.74
N SER A 222 13.26 -24.35 0.73
CA SER A 222 12.86 -23.22 1.59
C SER A 222 12.97 -21.90 0.83
N LYS A 223 12.48 -20.82 1.43
CA LYS A 223 12.60 -19.46 0.85
C LYS A 223 14.06 -19.00 0.76
N GLU A 224 14.92 -19.47 1.65
CA GLU A 224 16.34 -19.15 1.76
C GLU A 224 17.20 -20.02 0.84
N ASP A 225 16.72 -21.23 0.50
CA ASP A 225 17.44 -22.16 -0.36
C ASP A 225 17.35 -21.77 -1.83
N ARG A 226 18.43 -21.19 -2.34
CA ARG A 226 18.57 -20.81 -3.76
C ARG A 226 19.27 -21.87 -4.61
N SER A 227 19.65 -23.01 -4.04
CA SER A 227 20.44 -24.06 -4.74
C SER A 227 19.70 -24.76 -5.87
N GLN A 228 18.36 -24.72 -5.87
CA GLN A 228 17.50 -25.36 -6.88
C GLN A 228 16.92 -24.36 -7.91
N ILE A 229 17.55 -23.19 -8.10
CA ILE A 229 17.13 -22.23 -9.12
C ILE A 229 17.61 -22.71 -10.50
N GLY A 230 17.04 -23.83 -10.96
CA GLY A 230 17.12 -24.25 -12.37
C GLY A 230 15.84 -23.82 -13.11
N ARG A 231 16.01 -23.17 -14.27
CA ARG A 231 14.91 -22.90 -15.19
C ARG A 231 15.30 -23.44 -16.57
N ALA A 232 14.55 -24.40 -17.06
CA ALA A 232 14.65 -24.87 -18.43
C ALA A 232 13.47 -24.34 -19.26
N HIS A 233 13.73 -24.08 -20.53
CA HIS A 233 12.72 -23.77 -21.53
C HIS A 233 12.63 -24.95 -22.49
N VAL A 234 11.43 -25.46 -22.69
CA VAL A 234 11.14 -26.62 -23.55
C VAL A 234 10.07 -26.23 -24.56
#